data_30dd197fab3349af99273cc2ad4a8e78
#
_entry.id   30dd197fab3349af99273cc2ad4a8e78
#
_cell.length_a   1.000
_cell.length_b   1.000
_cell.length_c   1.000
_cell.angle_alpha   90.00
_cell.angle_beta   90.00
_cell.angle_gamma   90.00
#
_symmetry.space_group_name_H-M   'P 1'
#
loop_
_entity.id
_entity.type
_entity.pdbx_description
1 polymer ?
#
loop_
_entity_poly.entity_id
_entity_poly.type
_entity_poly.pdbx_seq_one_letter_code
_entity_poly.pdbx_strand_id
1 'polypeptide(L)'
;MTSPDTGSPTPVRQPKAESFLDWFHVNSKLVTVGAVIVLAAAAGAWYYQTAKTQKLQNADKQLLLAKQSLAPGNANLPLAESDLKKVADRYAGTPAGAEAGMLLAQLKLEKGDNQGAVTYLQELTGKLSTGPNASAVRGLLGDAYAQLDKPAEAAAEYEKAAGLTEMPNEKAFLMSKAGHAYMAAGKHQEARRVWEALAANQDSPALAAEAKVRLGELVAGAARS
;
A
#
# COMPACT_ATOMS: atom_id res chain seq x y z
N MET A 1 89.86 25.41 21.05
CA MET A 1 88.99 26.27 20.24
C MET A 1 87.91 25.35 19.63
N THR A 2 86.79 25.30 20.32
CA THR A 2 85.58 24.48 19.85
C THR A 2 84.60 25.44 19.25
N SER A 3 84.26 25.26 17.96
CA SER A 3 83.23 26.04 17.26
C SER A 3 81.85 25.58 17.71
N PRO A 4 80.88 26.50 17.91
CA PRO A 4 79.54 26.10 18.21
C PRO A 4 78.79 25.58 17.01
N ASP A 5 78.11 24.45 17.18
CA ASP A 5 77.20 23.82 16.25
C ASP A 5 75.92 24.68 16.10
N THR A 6 75.69 25.22 14.90
CA THR A 6 74.48 25.96 14.57
C THR A 6 73.45 24.94 14.08
N GLY A 7 72.65 24.45 15.04
CA GLY A 7 71.49 23.61 14.74
C GLY A 7 70.48 24.36 13.87
N SER A 8 70.19 23.79 12.71
CA SER A 8 69.15 24.28 11.79
C SER A 8 67.77 24.25 12.48
N PRO A 9 66.92 25.29 12.32
CA PRO A 9 65.59 25.27 12.90
C PRO A 9 64.71 24.21 12.25
N THR A 10 64.16 23.31 13.05
CA THR A 10 63.15 22.34 12.62
C THR A 10 61.92 23.07 12.07
N PRO A 11 61.41 22.65 10.89
CA PRO A 11 60.19 23.28 10.36
C PRO A 11 59.00 22.99 11.28
N VAL A 12 58.40 24.04 11.84
CA VAL A 12 57.15 23.96 12.61
C VAL A 12 56.07 23.52 11.65
N ARG A 13 55.56 22.33 11.85
CA ARG A 13 54.43 21.76 11.12
C ARG A 13 53.18 22.55 11.50
N GLN A 14 52.71 23.47 10.63
CA GLN A 14 51.45 24.20 10.82
C GLN A 14 50.27 23.22 10.94
N PRO A 15 49.39 23.39 11.90
CA PRO A 15 48.24 22.50 12.10
C PRO A 15 47.29 22.59 10.89
N LYS A 16 46.77 21.43 10.46
CA LYS A 16 45.85 21.30 9.30
C LYS A 16 44.60 22.21 9.39
N ALA A 17 44.25 22.70 10.57
CA ALA A 17 43.17 23.62 10.81
C ALA A 17 43.39 25.02 10.21
N GLU A 18 44.61 25.52 10.20
CA GLU A 18 44.95 26.84 9.59
C GLU A 18 44.83 26.82 8.08
N SER A 19 45.23 25.72 7.42
CA SER A 19 45.06 25.57 6.00
C SER A 19 43.60 25.45 5.52
N PHE A 20 42.69 24.95 6.40
CA PHE A 20 41.27 24.87 6.11
C PHE A 20 40.59 26.26 6.23
N LEU A 21 40.99 27.05 7.23
CA LEU A 21 40.49 28.43 7.42
C LEU A 21 40.95 29.33 6.29
N ASP A 22 42.21 29.21 5.84
CA ASP A 22 42.72 29.97 4.73
C ASP A 22 42.01 29.63 3.42
N TRP A 23 41.77 28.34 3.14
CA TRP A 23 40.95 27.92 2.01
C TRP A 23 39.54 28.52 2.06
N PHE A 24 38.90 28.55 3.25
CA PHE A 24 37.58 29.09 3.46
C PHE A 24 37.50 30.60 3.17
N HIS A 25 38.52 31.36 3.59
CA HIS A 25 38.65 32.79 3.29
C HIS A 25 38.84 33.07 1.81
N VAL A 26 39.70 32.34 1.14
CA VAL A 26 39.95 32.50 -0.29
C VAL A 26 38.72 32.14 -1.13
N ASN A 27 37.93 31.14 -0.72
CA ASN A 27 36.77 30.67 -1.45
C ASN A 27 35.44 31.16 -0.85
N SER A 28 35.47 32.22 -0.05
CA SER A 28 34.29 32.70 0.72
C SER A 28 33.02 32.88 -0.12
N LYS A 29 33.12 33.38 -1.36
CA LYS A 29 31.98 33.50 -2.28
C LYS A 29 31.36 32.17 -2.66
N LEU A 30 32.20 31.15 -2.99
CA LEU A 30 31.74 29.81 -3.32
C LEU A 30 31.11 29.12 -2.11
N VAL A 31 31.71 29.29 -0.93
CA VAL A 31 31.18 28.75 0.32
C VAL A 31 29.85 29.41 0.68
N THR A 32 29.70 30.72 0.53
CA THR A 32 28.46 31.42 0.78
C THR A 32 27.34 30.95 -0.19
N VAL A 33 27.65 30.85 -1.50
CA VAL A 33 26.68 30.32 -2.48
C VAL A 33 26.32 28.89 -2.16
N GLY A 34 27.27 28.02 -1.81
CA GLY A 34 27.03 26.64 -1.40
C GLY A 34 26.12 26.56 -0.15
N ALA A 35 26.40 27.38 0.86
CA ALA A 35 25.58 27.45 2.08
C ALA A 35 24.15 27.89 1.78
N VAL A 36 23.95 28.88 0.91
CA VAL A 36 22.60 29.33 0.50
C VAL A 36 21.84 28.21 -0.22
N ILE A 37 22.50 27.47 -1.12
CA ILE A 37 21.87 26.34 -1.83
C ILE A 37 21.46 25.25 -0.83
N VAL A 38 22.33 24.90 0.12
CA VAL A 38 22.02 23.90 1.16
C VAL A 38 20.85 24.33 2.03
N LEU A 39 20.84 25.60 2.46
CA LEU A 39 19.73 26.14 3.25
C LEU A 39 18.41 26.16 2.47
N ALA A 40 18.44 26.54 1.19
CA ALA A 40 17.26 26.50 0.34
C ALA A 40 16.73 25.08 0.13
N ALA A 41 17.63 24.12 -0.08
CA ALA A 41 17.26 22.70 -0.20
C ALA A 41 16.69 22.15 1.11
N ALA A 42 17.28 22.49 2.25
CA ALA A 42 16.78 22.09 3.57
C ALA A 42 15.39 22.70 3.87
N ALA A 43 15.21 23.99 3.56
CA ALA A 43 13.91 24.66 3.72
C ALA A 43 12.83 24.06 2.79
N GLY A 44 13.19 23.74 1.56
CA GLY A 44 12.30 23.05 0.60
C GLY A 44 11.91 21.65 1.08
N ALA A 45 12.87 20.87 1.57
CA ALA A 45 12.63 19.55 2.12
C ALA A 45 11.74 19.62 3.38
N TRP A 46 12.01 20.55 4.28
CA TRP A 46 11.20 20.78 5.48
C TRP A 46 9.77 21.21 5.12
N TYR A 47 9.60 22.13 4.18
CA TYR A 47 8.28 22.55 3.69
C TYR A 47 7.52 21.35 3.08
N TYR A 48 8.16 20.58 2.22
CA TYR A 48 7.57 19.38 1.60
C TYR A 48 7.13 18.36 2.66
N GLN A 49 7.99 18.06 3.63
CA GLN A 49 7.67 17.16 4.74
C GLN A 49 6.47 17.65 5.55
N THR A 50 6.47 18.94 5.91
CA THR A 50 5.39 19.55 6.70
C THR A 50 4.06 19.52 5.93
N ALA A 51 4.07 19.90 4.65
CA ALA A 51 2.88 19.87 3.80
C ALA A 51 2.32 18.43 3.64
N LYS A 52 3.21 17.43 3.46
CA LYS A 52 2.83 16.02 3.40
C LYS A 52 2.18 15.55 4.70
N THR A 53 2.79 15.87 5.85
CA THR A 53 2.26 15.50 7.17
C THR A 53 0.91 16.14 7.43
N GLN A 54 0.75 17.43 7.12
CA GLN A 54 -0.54 18.13 7.24
C GLN A 54 -1.61 17.52 6.33
N LYS A 55 -1.25 17.13 5.09
CA LYS A 55 -2.18 16.46 4.18
C LYS A 55 -2.66 15.12 4.78
N LEU A 56 -1.78 14.33 5.36
CA LEU A 56 -2.14 13.05 6.01
C LEU A 56 -3.06 13.29 7.20
N GLN A 57 -2.69 14.18 8.13
CA GLN A 57 -3.51 14.50 9.30
C GLN A 57 -4.91 15.02 8.93
N ASN A 58 -4.98 15.90 7.91
CA ASN A 58 -6.26 16.39 7.42
C ASN A 58 -7.10 15.28 6.78
N ALA A 59 -6.47 14.34 6.05
CA ALA A 59 -7.15 13.19 5.47
C ALA A 59 -7.74 12.29 6.55
N ASP A 60 -6.97 11.95 7.59
CA ASP A 60 -7.41 11.13 8.72
C ASP A 60 -8.57 11.78 9.47
N LYS A 61 -8.49 13.08 9.74
CA LYS A 61 -9.57 13.84 10.38
C LYS A 61 -10.85 13.83 9.54
N GLN A 62 -10.75 14.05 8.23
CA GLN A 62 -11.92 14.05 7.35
C GLN A 62 -12.52 12.64 7.21
N LEU A 63 -11.70 11.60 7.16
CA LEU A 63 -12.17 10.22 7.18
C LEU A 63 -12.93 9.90 8.48
N LEU A 64 -12.40 10.31 9.62
CA LEU A 64 -13.06 10.11 10.91
C LEU A 64 -14.45 10.77 10.93
N LEU A 65 -14.56 12.01 10.42
CA LEU A 65 -15.86 12.71 10.32
C LEU A 65 -16.82 12.00 9.37
N ALA A 66 -16.34 11.51 8.21
CA ALA A 66 -17.18 10.76 7.27
C ALA A 66 -17.69 9.45 7.89
N LYS A 67 -16.86 8.75 8.68
CA LYS A 67 -17.25 7.54 9.41
C LYS A 67 -18.32 7.80 10.48
N GLN A 68 -18.41 8.99 11.06
CA GLN A 68 -19.47 9.32 12.03
C GLN A 68 -20.86 9.22 11.42
N SER A 69 -21.01 9.49 10.12
CA SER A 69 -22.27 9.33 9.40
C SER A 69 -22.69 7.86 9.17
N LEU A 70 -21.79 6.91 9.46
CA LEU A 70 -22.06 5.47 9.42
C LEU A 70 -22.32 4.88 10.80
N ALA A 71 -22.20 5.68 11.87
CA ALA A 71 -22.33 5.19 13.24
C ALA A 71 -23.73 4.64 13.53
N PRO A 72 -23.85 3.53 14.28
CA PRO A 72 -25.15 2.98 14.68
C PRO A 72 -26.00 4.03 15.40
N GLY A 73 -27.28 4.13 15.01
CA GLY A 73 -28.22 5.11 15.58
C GLY A 73 -28.25 6.48 14.89
N ASN A 74 -27.22 6.85 14.14
CA ASN A 74 -27.14 8.10 13.38
C ASN A 74 -26.83 7.87 11.89
N ALA A 75 -27.01 6.65 11.38
CA ALA A 75 -26.66 6.29 10.01
C ALA A 75 -27.43 7.15 9.00
N ASN A 76 -26.69 8.07 8.36
CA ASN A 76 -27.17 8.85 7.22
C ASN A 76 -26.36 8.41 5.98
N LEU A 77 -26.83 7.31 5.36
CA LEU A 77 -26.12 6.69 4.24
C LEU A 77 -25.86 7.63 3.05
N PRO A 78 -26.80 8.51 2.62
CA PRO A 78 -26.54 9.49 1.58
C PRO A 78 -25.44 10.50 1.95
N LEU A 79 -25.43 10.96 3.20
CA LEU A 79 -24.38 11.86 3.69
C LEU A 79 -23.03 11.16 3.76
N ALA A 80 -23.00 9.94 4.33
CA ALA A 80 -21.81 9.12 4.40
C ALA A 80 -21.19 8.86 3.01
N GLU A 81 -22.02 8.51 2.03
CA GLU A 81 -21.59 8.29 0.65
C GLU A 81 -20.95 9.57 0.05
N SER A 82 -21.60 10.72 0.25
CA SER A 82 -21.08 12.01 -0.20
C SER A 82 -19.75 12.37 0.46
N ASP A 83 -19.65 12.18 1.77
CA ASP A 83 -18.47 12.57 2.53
C ASP A 83 -17.29 11.62 2.30
N LEU A 84 -17.53 10.31 2.23
CA LEU A 84 -16.53 9.33 1.84
C LEU A 84 -16.00 9.60 0.43
N LYS A 85 -16.89 9.94 -0.52
CA LYS A 85 -16.48 10.32 -1.87
C LYS A 85 -15.57 11.54 -1.88
N LYS A 86 -15.91 12.59 -1.12
CA LYS A 86 -15.06 13.80 -1.00
C LYS A 86 -13.68 13.47 -0.44
N VAL A 87 -13.61 12.59 0.57
CA VAL A 87 -12.34 12.18 1.18
C VAL A 87 -11.51 11.37 0.18
N ALA A 88 -12.12 10.38 -0.49
CA ALA A 88 -11.45 9.55 -1.47
C ALA A 88 -10.88 10.36 -2.64
N ASP A 89 -11.64 11.34 -3.15
CA ASP A 89 -11.22 12.17 -4.27
C ASP A 89 -10.14 13.19 -3.85
N ARG A 90 -10.35 13.90 -2.75
CA ARG A 90 -9.47 14.98 -2.30
C ARG A 90 -8.13 14.47 -1.78
N TYR A 91 -8.14 13.32 -1.13
CA TYR A 91 -6.97 12.73 -0.49
C TYR A 91 -6.51 11.44 -1.20
N ALA A 92 -6.80 11.32 -2.50
CA ALA A 92 -6.29 10.23 -3.32
C ALA A 92 -4.77 10.06 -3.14
N GLY A 93 -4.32 8.82 -3.02
CA GLY A 93 -2.91 8.49 -2.74
C GLY A 93 -2.48 8.61 -1.27
N THR A 94 -3.40 8.94 -0.34
CA THR A 94 -3.16 8.78 1.10
C THR A 94 -3.86 7.50 1.62
N PRO A 95 -3.39 6.92 2.74
CA PRO A 95 -4.07 5.76 3.35
C PRO A 95 -5.55 6.04 3.66
N ALA A 96 -5.85 7.22 4.23
CA ALA A 96 -7.23 7.61 4.54
C ALA A 96 -8.10 7.79 3.29
N GLY A 97 -7.55 8.32 2.19
CA GLY A 97 -8.27 8.41 0.92
C GLY A 97 -8.58 7.04 0.32
N ALA A 98 -7.64 6.10 0.41
CA ALA A 98 -7.83 4.71 -0.01
C ALA A 98 -8.90 4.02 0.84
N GLU A 99 -8.85 4.17 2.18
CA GLU A 99 -9.85 3.62 3.09
C GLU A 99 -11.24 4.20 2.84
N ALA A 100 -11.35 5.52 2.64
CA ALA A 100 -12.61 6.15 2.26
C ALA A 100 -13.19 5.56 0.95
N GLY A 101 -12.33 5.31 -0.03
CA GLY A 101 -12.72 4.67 -1.29
C GLY A 101 -13.21 3.24 -1.10
N MET A 102 -12.57 2.46 -0.26
CA MET A 102 -13.01 1.10 0.07
C MET A 102 -14.36 1.11 0.80
N LEU A 103 -14.52 1.99 1.80
CA LEU A 103 -15.80 2.14 2.51
C LEU A 103 -16.93 2.57 1.57
N LEU A 104 -16.65 3.48 0.64
CA LEU A 104 -17.63 3.89 -0.38
C LEU A 104 -18.05 2.71 -1.27
N ALA A 105 -17.09 1.87 -1.67
CA ALA A 105 -17.38 0.68 -2.46
C ALA A 105 -18.21 -0.34 -1.67
N GLN A 106 -17.87 -0.59 -0.41
CA GLN A 106 -18.65 -1.46 0.50
C GLN A 106 -20.10 -0.94 0.65
N LEU A 107 -20.26 0.36 0.87
CA LEU A 107 -21.59 0.97 0.97
C LEU A 107 -22.42 0.79 -0.31
N LYS A 108 -21.77 0.84 -1.49
CA LYS A 108 -22.46 0.54 -2.76
C LYS A 108 -22.90 -0.92 -2.84
N LEU A 109 -22.06 -1.86 -2.41
CA LEU A 109 -22.40 -3.28 -2.36
C LEU A 109 -23.56 -3.54 -1.38
N GLU A 110 -23.56 -2.93 -0.19
CA GLU A 110 -24.63 -3.06 0.80
C GLU A 110 -25.97 -2.50 0.29
N LYS A 111 -25.93 -1.48 -0.55
CA LYS A 111 -27.12 -0.90 -1.22
C LYS A 111 -27.58 -1.70 -2.43
N GLY A 112 -26.85 -2.75 -2.82
CA GLY A 112 -27.13 -3.55 -4.03
C GLY A 112 -26.68 -2.89 -5.34
N ASP A 113 -25.93 -1.76 -5.28
CA ASP A 113 -25.32 -1.12 -6.45
C ASP A 113 -24.02 -1.86 -6.82
N ASN A 114 -24.13 -3.16 -7.09
CA ASN A 114 -22.98 -4.02 -7.35
C ASN A 114 -22.23 -3.60 -8.62
N GLN A 115 -22.94 -3.17 -9.66
CA GLN A 115 -22.30 -2.69 -10.90
C GLN A 115 -21.57 -1.35 -10.67
N GLY A 116 -22.17 -0.44 -9.91
CA GLY A 116 -21.54 0.82 -9.51
C GLY A 116 -20.29 0.57 -8.64
N ALA A 117 -20.34 -0.43 -7.74
CA ALA A 117 -19.20 -0.82 -6.94
C ALA A 117 -18.04 -1.36 -7.82
N VAL A 118 -18.33 -2.25 -8.80
CA VAL A 118 -17.31 -2.76 -9.73
C VAL A 118 -16.67 -1.61 -10.51
N THR A 119 -17.46 -0.72 -11.11
CA THR A 119 -16.94 0.41 -11.89
C THR A 119 -16.03 1.28 -11.03
N TYR A 120 -16.46 1.62 -9.82
CA TYR A 120 -15.69 2.44 -8.89
C TYR A 120 -14.39 1.74 -8.43
N LEU A 121 -14.45 0.44 -8.10
CA LEU A 121 -13.29 -0.33 -7.66
C LEU A 121 -12.28 -0.54 -8.80
N GLN A 122 -12.72 -0.68 -10.05
CA GLN A 122 -11.82 -0.72 -11.20
C GLN A 122 -11.02 0.58 -11.34
N GLU A 123 -11.66 1.74 -11.18
CA GLU A 123 -10.95 3.02 -11.16
C GLU A 123 -9.98 3.11 -9.97
N LEU A 124 -10.40 2.64 -8.80
CA LEU A 124 -9.60 2.67 -7.60
C LEU A 124 -8.37 1.75 -7.70
N THR A 125 -8.49 0.56 -8.30
CA THR A 125 -7.35 -0.34 -8.57
C THR A 125 -6.34 0.29 -9.52
N GLY A 126 -6.77 1.11 -10.46
CA GLY A 126 -5.89 1.88 -11.35
C GLY A 126 -5.07 2.94 -10.59
N LYS A 127 -5.67 3.56 -9.58
CA LYS A 127 -5.01 4.58 -8.73
C LYS A 127 -4.14 3.96 -7.63
N LEU A 128 -4.49 2.77 -7.14
CA LEU A 128 -3.85 2.03 -6.05
C LEU A 128 -3.31 0.68 -6.54
N SER A 129 -2.52 0.70 -7.60
CA SER A 129 -1.97 -0.51 -8.22
C SER A 129 -0.90 -1.20 -7.37
N THR A 130 -0.29 -0.46 -6.44
CA THR A 130 0.77 -0.92 -5.52
C THR A 130 0.56 -0.30 -4.13
N GLY A 131 1.28 -0.83 -3.13
CA GLY A 131 1.23 -0.31 -1.76
C GLY A 131 0.23 -1.06 -0.88
N PRO A 132 0.09 -0.62 0.39
CA PRO A 132 -0.55 -1.42 1.45
C PRO A 132 -2.04 -1.70 1.23
N ASN A 133 -2.73 -0.87 0.44
CA ASN A 133 -4.17 -1.02 0.19
C ASN A 133 -4.49 -1.72 -1.16
N ALA A 134 -3.48 -2.00 -1.99
CA ALA A 134 -3.69 -2.56 -3.33
C ALA A 134 -4.34 -3.96 -3.28
N SER A 135 -3.91 -4.81 -2.34
CA SER A 135 -4.50 -6.12 -2.09
C SER A 135 -5.97 -6.00 -1.68
N ALA A 136 -6.26 -5.18 -0.67
CA ALA A 136 -7.60 -5.01 -0.12
C ALA A 136 -8.60 -4.48 -1.17
N VAL A 137 -8.20 -3.50 -1.99
CA VAL A 137 -9.06 -2.95 -3.07
C VAL A 137 -9.37 -4.01 -4.11
N ARG A 138 -8.39 -4.85 -4.50
CA ARG A 138 -8.63 -5.96 -5.44
C ARG A 138 -9.47 -7.07 -4.82
N GLY A 139 -9.25 -7.39 -3.55
CA GLY A 139 -10.09 -8.34 -2.83
C GLY A 139 -11.55 -7.91 -2.83
N LEU A 140 -11.81 -6.61 -2.57
CA LEU A 140 -13.15 -6.04 -2.61
C LEU A 140 -13.75 -6.00 -4.03
N LEU A 141 -12.92 -5.80 -5.08
CA LEU A 141 -13.35 -5.92 -6.46
C LEU A 141 -13.77 -7.37 -6.79
N GLY A 142 -13.05 -8.36 -6.26
CA GLY A 142 -13.43 -9.76 -6.34
C GLY A 142 -14.80 -10.01 -5.68
N ASP A 143 -15.03 -9.43 -4.48
CA ASP A 143 -16.34 -9.52 -3.80
C ASP A 143 -17.47 -8.90 -4.62
N ALA A 144 -17.21 -7.76 -5.25
CA ALA A 144 -18.16 -7.09 -6.12
C ALA A 144 -18.52 -7.93 -7.37
N TYR A 145 -17.53 -8.58 -7.98
CA TYR A 145 -17.78 -9.50 -9.08
C TYR A 145 -18.57 -10.75 -8.65
N ALA A 146 -18.25 -11.29 -7.47
CA ALA A 146 -18.98 -12.43 -6.93
C ALA A 146 -20.46 -12.10 -6.70
N GLN A 147 -20.78 -10.90 -6.20
CA GLN A 147 -22.16 -10.42 -6.03
C GLN A 147 -22.90 -10.15 -7.36
N LEU A 148 -22.15 -9.99 -8.45
CA LEU A 148 -22.72 -9.90 -9.82
C LEU A 148 -22.86 -11.25 -10.50
N ASP A 149 -22.65 -12.36 -9.79
CA ASP A 149 -22.62 -13.72 -10.37
C ASP A 149 -21.56 -13.86 -11.49
N LYS A 150 -20.42 -13.22 -11.31
CA LYS A 150 -19.24 -13.26 -12.20
C LYS A 150 -18.07 -13.97 -11.50
N PRO A 151 -18.21 -15.27 -11.20
CA PRO A 151 -17.22 -15.96 -10.36
C PRO A 151 -15.84 -16.10 -11.01
N ALA A 152 -15.75 -16.13 -12.34
CA ALA A 152 -14.46 -16.21 -13.02
C ALA A 152 -13.63 -14.92 -12.86
N GLU A 153 -14.29 -13.76 -12.98
CA GLU A 153 -13.71 -12.44 -12.76
C GLU A 153 -13.35 -12.24 -11.27
N ALA A 154 -14.22 -12.69 -10.37
CA ALA A 154 -13.97 -12.66 -8.94
C ALA A 154 -12.70 -13.43 -8.59
N ALA A 155 -12.56 -14.66 -9.08
CA ALA A 155 -11.38 -15.51 -8.85
C ALA A 155 -10.10 -14.82 -9.33
N ALA A 156 -10.11 -14.23 -10.52
CA ALA A 156 -8.95 -13.54 -11.07
C ALA A 156 -8.53 -12.33 -10.22
N GLU A 157 -9.48 -11.57 -9.68
CA GLU A 157 -9.15 -10.44 -8.80
C GLU A 157 -8.66 -10.89 -7.42
N TYR A 158 -9.19 -11.98 -6.85
CA TYR A 158 -8.67 -12.55 -5.61
C TYR A 158 -7.24 -13.08 -5.77
N GLU A 159 -6.89 -13.73 -6.89
CA GLU A 159 -5.50 -14.14 -7.14
C GLU A 159 -4.56 -12.94 -7.27
N LYS A 160 -4.97 -11.89 -7.99
CA LYS A 160 -4.19 -10.65 -8.06
C LYS A 160 -4.01 -10.03 -6.68
N ALA A 161 -5.06 -10.01 -5.86
CA ALA A 161 -5.00 -9.51 -4.48
C ALA A 161 -4.02 -10.34 -3.64
N ALA A 162 -4.08 -11.67 -3.73
CA ALA A 162 -3.16 -12.57 -3.04
C ALA A 162 -1.69 -12.38 -3.45
N GLY A 163 -1.44 -11.96 -4.68
CA GLY A 163 -0.11 -11.61 -5.18
C GLY A 163 0.44 -10.28 -4.70
N LEU A 164 -0.41 -9.40 -4.14
CA LEU A 164 -0.04 -8.05 -3.70
C LEU A 164 0.17 -7.94 -2.18
N THR A 165 -0.31 -8.90 -1.40
CA THR A 165 -0.11 -8.91 0.05
C THR A 165 1.15 -9.69 0.43
N GLU A 166 1.88 -9.15 1.41
CA GLU A 166 3.02 -9.83 2.05
C GLU A 166 2.59 -10.61 3.30
N MET A 167 1.32 -10.47 3.73
CA MET A 167 0.79 -11.13 4.93
C MET A 167 0.35 -12.57 4.59
N PRO A 168 1.00 -13.62 5.15
CA PRO A 168 0.73 -15.01 4.75
C PRO A 168 -0.72 -15.43 4.97
N ASN A 169 -1.34 -15.03 6.07
CA ASN A 169 -2.73 -15.37 6.37
C ASN A 169 -3.72 -14.69 5.42
N GLU A 170 -3.50 -13.43 5.07
CA GLU A 170 -4.32 -12.71 4.09
C GLU A 170 -4.19 -13.35 2.71
N LYS A 171 -2.96 -13.68 2.30
CA LYS A 171 -2.69 -14.39 1.05
C LYS A 171 -3.45 -15.72 0.99
N ALA A 172 -3.35 -16.52 2.03
CA ALA A 172 -4.06 -17.80 2.11
C ALA A 172 -5.57 -17.64 2.04
N PHE A 173 -6.12 -16.62 2.74
CA PHE A 173 -7.55 -16.31 2.71
C PHE A 173 -8.02 -15.88 1.30
N LEU A 174 -7.28 -15.02 0.63
CA LEU A 174 -7.59 -14.59 -0.73
C LEU A 174 -7.49 -15.74 -1.73
N MET A 175 -6.49 -16.64 -1.56
CA MET A 175 -6.38 -17.85 -2.37
C MET A 175 -7.56 -18.80 -2.13
N SER A 176 -8.04 -18.96 -0.90
CA SER A 176 -9.25 -19.75 -0.61
C SER A 176 -10.45 -19.17 -1.34
N LYS A 177 -10.67 -17.84 -1.28
CA LYS A 177 -11.73 -17.16 -2.05
C LYS A 177 -11.60 -17.38 -3.55
N ALA A 178 -10.39 -17.31 -4.11
CA ALA A 178 -10.13 -17.59 -5.52
C ALA A 178 -10.48 -19.04 -5.90
N GLY A 179 -10.08 -20.01 -5.08
CA GLY A 179 -10.40 -21.41 -5.28
C GLY A 179 -11.92 -21.69 -5.32
N HIS A 180 -12.66 -21.13 -4.37
CA HIS A 180 -14.13 -21.22 -4.35
C HIS A 180 -14.76 -20.57 -5.57
N ALA A 181 -14.30 -19.39 -5.96
CA ALA A 181 -14.81 -18.67 -7.11
C ALA A 181 -14.51 -19.42 -8.43
N TYR A 182 -13.34 -20.03 -8.58
CA TYR A 182 -13.06 -20.90 -9.73
C TYR A 182 -13.94 -22.15 -9.77
N MET A 183 -14.23 -22.76 -8.60
CA MET A 183 -15.19 -23.85 -8.53
C MET A 183 -16.58 -23.43 -9.00
N ALA A 184 -17.08 -22.28 -8.52
CA ALA A 184 -18.36 -21.73 -8.94
C ALA A 184 -18.41 -21.38 -10.44
N ALA A 185 -17.26 -21.02 -11.03
CA ALA A 185 -17.11 -20.74 -12.46
C ALA A 185 -16.98 -22.02 -13.31
N GLY A 186 -16.94 -23.21 -12.73
CA GLY A 186 -16.66 -24.46 -13.45
C GLY A 186 -15.21 -24.59 -13.93
N LYS A 187 -14.31 -23.73 -13.48
CA LYS A 187 -12.89 -23.71 -13.86
C LYS A 187 -12.08 -24.65 -12.94
N HIS A 188 -12.34 -25.96 -13.11
CA HIS A 188 -11.80 -27.00 -12.22
C HIS A 188 -10.27 -27.10 -12.24
N GLN A 189 -9.61 -26.81 -13.35
CA GLN A 189 -8.15 -26.87 -13.43
C GLN A 189 -7.51 -25.71 -12.65
N GLU A 190 -8.03 -24.51 -12.80
CA GLU A 190 -7.59 -23.33 -12.05
C GLU A 190 -7.87 -23.49 -10.56
N ALA A 191 -9.04 -24.00 -10.20
CA ALA A 191 -9.39 -24.32 -8.81
C ALA A 191 -8.41 -25.32 -8.22
N ARG A 192 -8.09 -26.41 -8.93
CA ARG A 192 -7.10 -27.42 -8.50
C ARG A 192 -5.75 -26.77 -8.24
N ARG A 193 -5.22 -25.98 -9.17
CA ARG A 193 -3.93 -25.29 -9.02
C ARG A 193 -3.89 -24.42 -7.75
N VAL A 194 -4.96 -23.66 -7.50
CA VAL A 194 -5.05 -22.80 -6.33
C VAL A 194 -5.13 -23.62 -5.04
N TRP A 195 -5.93 -24.71 -5.02
CA TRP A 195 -6.05 -25.58 -3.87
C TRP A 195 -4.76 -26.37 -3.58
N GLU A 196 -4.02 -26.81 -4.59
CA GLU A 196 -2.72 -27.46 -4.42
C GLU A 196 -1.70 -26.51 -3.77
N ALA A 197 -1.63 -25.26 -4.24
CA ALA A 197 -0.77 -24.26 -3.64
C ALA A 197 -1.16 -23.94 -2.19
N LEU A 198 -2.46 -23.89 -1.89
CA LEU A 198 -2.95 -23.61 -0.54
C LEU A 198 -2.77 -24.83 0.40
N ALA A 199 -2.92 -26.05 -0.11
CA ALA A 199 -2.71 -27.29 0.67
C ALA A 199 -1.27 -27.47 1.14
N ALA A 200 -0.31 -26.88 0.43
CA ALA A 200 1.11 -26.85 0.80
C ALA A 200 1.47 -25.71 1.77
N ASN A 201 0.53 -24.82 2.07
CA ASN A 201 0.78 -23.65 2.94
C ASN A 201 0.88 -24.06 4.41
N GLN A 202 2.00 -23.70 5.06
CA GLN A 202 2.25 -24.00 6.48
C GLN A 202 1.83 -22.88 7.42
N ASP A 203 1.66 -21.66 6.91
CA ASP A 203 1.33 -20.47 7.72
C ASP A 203 -0.16 -20.45 8.10
N SER A 204 -1.01 -21.16 7.34
CA SER A 204 -2.47 -21.19 7.56
C SER A 204 -3.00 -22.63 7.56
N PRO A 205 -2.74 -23.45 8.61
CA PRO A 205 -3.07 -24.89 8.64
C PRO A 205 -4.56 -25.18 8.41
N ALA A 206 -5.46 -24.34 8.89
CA ALA A 206 -6.91 -24.49 8.72
C ALA A 206 -7.30 -24.40 7.24
N LEU A 207 -6.79 -23.39 6.53
CA LEU A 207 -7.05 -23.23 5.09
C LEU A 207 -6.35 -24.30 4.25
N ALA A 208 -5.16 -24.77 4.68
CA ALA A 208 -4.50 -25.90 4.05
C ALA A 208 -5.30 -27.22 4.21
N ALA A 209 -5.93 -27.43 5.36
CA ALA A 209 -6.82 -28.56 5.56
C ALA A 209 -8.08 -28.48 4.69
N GLU A 210 -8.71 -27.31 4.62
CA GLU A 210 -9.82 -27.06 3.70
C GLU A 210 -9.43 -27.38 2.25
N ALA A 211 -8.28 -26.88 1.79
CA ALA A 211 -7.79 -27.10 0.43
C ALA A 211 -7.65 -28.59 0.10
N LYS A 212 -7.17 -29.41 1.03
CA LYS A 212 -7.09 -30.87 0.85
C LYS A 212 -8.47 -31.50 0.67
N VAL A 213 -9.48 -31.06 1.42
CA VAL A 213 -10.87 -31.51 1.26
C VAL A 213 -11.39 -31.14 -0.14
N ARG A 214 -11.21 -29.91 -0.57
CA ARG A 214 -11.64 -29.43 -1.89
C ARG A 214 -10.96 -30.17 -3.05
N LEU A 215 -9.69 -30.50 -2.91
CA LEU A 215 -8.98 -31.36 -3.88
C LEU A 215 -9.59 -32.77 -3.95
N GLY A 216 -9.96 -33.34 -2.81
CA GLY A 216 -10.66 -34.62 -2.79
C GLY A 216 -12.01 -34.59 -3.50
N GLU A 217 -12.79 -33.52 -3.31
CA GLU A 217 -14.08 -33.31 -3.99
C GLU A 217 -13.90 -33.21 -5.51
N LEU A 218 -12.87 -32.47 -5.99
CA LEU A 218 -12.55 -32.36 -7.41
C LEU A 218 -12.20 -33.71 -8.05
N VAL A 219 -11.43 -34.56 -7.34
CA VAL A 219 -11.09 -35.89 -7.82
C VAL A 219 -12.32 -36.77 -7.87
N ALA A 220 -13.15 -36.76 -6.82
CA ALA A 220 -14.37 -37.57 -6.75
C ALA A 220 -15.42 -37.13 -7.78
N GLY A 221 -15.51 -35.83 -8.08
CA GLY A 221 -16.38 -35.25 -9.12
C GLY A 221 -15.95 -35.72 -10.52
N ALA A 222 -14.67 -35.65 -10.80
CA ALA A 222 -14.10 -36.08 -12.09
C ALA A 222 -14.23 -37.59 -12.34
N ALA A 223 -14.33 -38.40 -11.28
CA ALA A 223 -14.53 -39.84 -11.43
C ALA A 223 -16.00 -40.25 -11.72
N ARG A 224 -16.95 -39.32 -11.59
CA ARG A 224 -18.39 -39.53 -11.80
C ARG A 224 -18.93 -38.96 -13.11
N SER A 225 -18.14 -38.16 -13.82
CA SER A 225 -18.44 -37.55 -15.11
C SER A 225 -17.86 -38.38 -16.26
#